data_5c2492a7f52a3c8ae3ce8b9015502833
#
_entry.id   5c2492a7f52a3c8ae3ce8b9015502833
#
_cell.length_a   1.000
_cell.length_b   1.000
_cell.length_c   1.000
_cell.angle_alpha   90.00
_cell.angle_beta   90.00
_cell.angle_gamma   90.00
#
_symmetry.space_group_name_H-M   'P 1'
#
loop_
_entity.id
_entity.type
_entity.pdbx_description
1 polymer ?
#
loop_
_entity_poly.entity_id
_entity_poly.type
_entity_poly.pdbx_seq_one_letter_code
_entity_poly.pdbx_strand_id
1 'polypeptide(L)'
;KALRLLALLDALRSHPFLRPRIALKGGTALNLFVFDVPRLSVDIDLNYVGAIEREVMVAERPKVEQAVQAVCGREGLRVMRVPGEHAGGKWRLTYVSASGQPGNLELDINFLLRAPLWPTRPSDSRPVGFYRAKEVPVLDLHELAGGKLAALFSRTASRDLFDTCKLLRRDDLDRIKLRLAFVVYGGANRRDWQTVSPDDVRVDPVELQSQLLPTLRTTTEESPTNVAAWGEQLVSECRDLLEKVLPLTAEEQEFIARLNDRGDIASELLTSDPTMQATIREHPALCWKALNVRQYREAQEEA
;
A
#
# COMPACT_ATOMS: atom_id res chain seq x y z
N LYS A 1 -6.66 -19.43 6.54
CA LYS A 1 -6.40 -18.43 5.52
C LYS A 1 -4.99 -17.83 5.67
N ALA A 2 -4.62 -17.28 6.84
CA ALA A 2 -3.31 -16.64 7.06
C ALA A 2 -2.12 -17.57 6.75
N LEU A 3 -2.16 -18.84 7.17
CA LEU A 3 -1.10 -19.80 6.86
C LEU A 3 -0.93 -20.03 5.34
N ARG A 4 -2.03 -20.12 4.58
CA ARG A 4 -1.98 -20.23 3.12
C ARG A 4 -1.40 -18.96 2.47
N LEU A 5 -1.72 -17.79 3.03
CA LEU A 5 -1.15 -16.52 2.58
C LEU A 5 0.37 -16.50 2.78
N LEU A 6 0.87 -16.85 3.96
CA LEU A 6 2.30 -16.89 4.25
C LEU A 6 3.03 -17.94 3.39
N ALA A 7 2.42 -19.11 3.17
CA ALA A 7 2.98 -20.12 2.27
C ALA A 7 3.08 -19.62 0.83
N LEU A 8 2.05 -18.93 0.34
CA LEU A 8 2.09 -18.33 -1.00
C LEU A 8 3.16 -17.22 -1.11
N LEU A 9 3.31 -16.37 -0.10
CA LEU A 9 4.38 -15.34 -0.08
C LEU A 9 5.78 -15.99 -0.14
N ASP A 10 5.99 -17.06 0.63
CA ASP A 10 7.26 -17.79 0.64
C ASP A 10 7.55 -18.46 -0.71
N ALA A 11 6.52 -19.05 -1.32
CA ALA A 11 6.62 -19.65 -2.66
C ALA A 11 6.89 -18.60 -3.76
N LEU A 12 6.22 -17.45 -3.71
CA LEU A 12 6.45 -16.34 -4.65
C LEU A 12 7.87 -15.80 -4.52
N ARG A 13 8.35 -15.57 -3.30
CA ARG A 13 9.72 -15.13 -3.01
C ARG A 13 10.76 -16.17 -3.48
N SER A 14 10.46 -17.45 -3.35
CA SER A 14 11.37 -18.53 -3.74
C SER A 14 11.48 -18.70 -5.26
N HIS A 15 10.57 -18.13 -6.04
CA HIS A 15 10.60 -18.22 -7.49
C HIS A 15 11.69 -17.29 -8.07
N PRO A 16 12.70 -17.82 -8.81
CA PRO A 16 13.89 -17.07 -9.22
C PRO A 16 13.56 -15.85 -10.11
N PHE A 17 12.54 -15.93 -10.93
CA PHE A 17 12.11 -14.81 -11.78
C PHE A 17 11.31 -13.75 -11.00
N LEU A 18 10.48 -14.15 -10.03
CA LEU A 18 9.64 -13.22 -9.26
C LEU A 18 10.41 -12.53 -8.14
N ARG A 19 11.35 -13.22 -7.49
CA ARG A 19 12.10 -12.69 -6.33
C ARG A 19 12.64 -11.28 -6.53
N PRO A 20 13.34 -10.93 -7.63
CA PRO A 20 13.86 -9.58 -7.85
C PRO A 20 12.81 -8.59 -8.42
N ARG A 21 11.56 -9.04 -8.65
CA ARG A 21 10.56 -8.27 -9.38
C ARG A 21 9.31 -7.92 -8.59
N ILE A 22 9.17 -8.42 -7.38
CA ILE A 22 7.99 -8.16 -6.54
C ILE A 22 8.40 -7.71 -5.15
N ALA A 23 7.64 -6.80 -4.57
CA ALA A 23 7.78 -6.35 -3.19
C ALA A 23 6.42 -6.31 -2.50
N LEU A 24 6.38 -6.81 -1.27
CA LEU A 24 5.18 -6.80 -0.44
C LEU A 24 4.91 -5.40 0.09
N LYS A 25 3.63 -5.00 0.04
CA LYS A 25 3.11 -3.77 0.60
C LYS A 25 1.80 -4.00 1.36
N GLY A 26 1.12 -2.90 1.69
CA GLY A 26 -0.25 -2.91 2.19
C GLY A 26 -0.41 -3.44 3.61
N GLY A 27 -1.64 -3.84 3.94
CA GLY A 27 -1.99 -4.28 5.28
C GLY A 27 -1.24 -5.52 5.76
N THR A 28 -0.94 -6.45 4.86
CA THR A 28 -0.19 -7.66 5.19
C THR A 28 1.27 -7.35 5.52
N ALA A 29 1.94 -6.45 4.78
CA ALA A 29 3.28 -5.98 5.12
C ALA A 29 3.29 -5.36 6.53
N LEU A 30 2.34 -4.48 6.83
CA LEU A 30 2.26 -3.83 8.13
C LEU A 30 1.98 -4.82 9.26
N ASN A 31 0.93 -5.62 9.15
CA ASN A 31 0.44 -6.41 10.27
C ASN A 31 1.25 -7.68 10.53
N LEU A 32 1.84 -8.29 9.50
CA LEU A 32 2.58 -9.54 9.65
C LEU A 32 4.11 -9.37 9.62
N PHE A 33 4.64 -8.21 9.19
CA PHE A 33 6.11 -8.01 9.09
C PHE A 33 6.60 -6.83 9.95
N VAL A 34 5.82 -5.75 10.07
CA VAL A 34 6.20 -4.56 10.83
C VAL A 34 5.67 -4.60 12.25
N PHE A 35 4.38 -4.87 12.43
CA PHE A 35 3.73 -4.96 13.73
C PHE A 35 3.85 -6.35 14.35
N ASP A 36 3.36 -6.50 15.57
CA ASP A 36 3.27 -7.79 16.24
C ASP A 36 1.86 -8.40 16.11
N VAL A 37 1.37 -8.47 14.87
CA VAL A 37 0.07 -9.05 14.48
C VAL A 37 -1.08 -8.49 15.35
N PRO A 38 -1.30 -7.17 15.39
CA PRO A 38 -2.41 -6.58 16.15
C PRO A 38 -3.77 -6.93 15.55
N ARG A 39 -3.78 -7.19 14.25
CA ARG A 39 -4.92 -7.74 13.51
C ARG A 39 -4.46 -8.67 12.39
N LEU A 40 -5.33 -9.55 11.96
CA LEU A 40 -5.07 -10.34 10.77
C LEU A 40 -5.29 -9.49 9.50
N SER A 41 -4.31 -9.56 8.60
CA SER A 41 -4.46 -9.17 7.20
C SER A 41 -4.37 -10.42 6.35
N VAL A 42 -5.27 -10.55 5.40
CA VAL A 42 -5.48 -11.81 4.67
C VAL A 42 -5.52 -11.65 3.15
N ASP A 43 -5.11 -10.48 2.67
CA ASP A 43 -4.93 -10.14 1.27
C ASP A 43 -3.43 -9.92 1.00
N ILE A 44 -2.95 -10.27 -0.18
CA ILE A 44 -1.56 -10.05 -0.58
C ILE A 44 -1.54 -8.86 -1.54
N ASP A 45 -0.88 -7.79 -1.14
CA ASP A 45 -0.65 -6.61 -1.99
C ASP A 45 0.83 -6.56 -2.38
N LEU A 46 1.12 -6.64 -3.66
CA LEU A 46 2.47 -6.59 -4.22
C LEU A 46 2.63 -5.39 -5.15
N ASN A 47 3.81 -4.78 -5.16
CA ASN A 47 4.28 -3.96 -6.27
C ASN A 47 5.20 -4.81 -7.15
N TYR A 48 5.04 -4.70 -8.48
CA TYR A 48 6.10 -5.06 -9.39
C TYR A 48 7.22 -4.01 -9.25
N VAL A 49 8.47 -4.44 -9.11
CA VAL A 49 9.65 -3.58 -8.93
C VAL A 49 10.81 -3.99 -9.85
N GLY A 50 10.52 -4.71 -10.93
CA GLY A 50 11.53 -5.26 -11.83
C GLY A 50 12.18 -4.22 -12.72
N ALA A 51 11.41 -3.30 -13.31
CA ALA A 51 11.90 -2.23 -14.17
C ALA A 51 11.03 -0.97 -14.03
N ILE A 52 11.68 0.20 -14.07
CA ILE A 52 11.01 1.51 -14.01
C ILE A 52 10.40 1.84 -15.38
N GLU A 53 11.13 1.54 -16.46
CA GLU A 53 10.72 1.82 -17.84
C GLU A 53 9.44 1.07 -18.19
N ARG A 54 8.50 1.82 -18.75
CA ARG A 54 7.16 1.30 -19.07
C ARG A 54 7.21 0.15 -20.08
N GLU A 55 8.01 0.28 -21.12
CA GLU A 55 8.15 -0.66 -22.23
C GLU A 55 8.70 -2.00 -21.71
N VAL A 56 9.71 -1.97 -20.86
CA VAL A 56 10.30 -3.15 -20.24
C VAL A 56 9.28 -3.83 -19.31
N MET A 57 8.60 -3.06 -18.47
CA MET A 57 7.56 -3.56 -17.59
C MET A 57 6.43 -4.23 -18.38
N VAL A 58 5.95 -3.61 -19.47
CA VAL A 58 4.89 -4.17 -20.33
C VAL A 58 5.35 -5.48 -20.98
N ALA A 59 6.60 -5.56 -21.43
CA ALA A 59 7.16 -6.78 -22.01
C ALA A 59 7.37 -7.92 -20.97
N GLU A 60 7.69 -7.57 -19.73
CA GLU A 60 7.87 -8.54 -18.64
C GLU A 60 6.55 -9.03 -18.01
N ARG A 61 5.51 -8.20 -18.02
CA ARG A 61 4.24 -8.46 -17.34
C ARG A 61 3.64 -9.83 -17.64
N PRO A 62 3.54 -10.30 -18.91
CA PRO A 62 2.99 -11.64 -19.21
C PRO A 62 3.80 -12.76 -18.53
N LYS A 63 5.13 -12.61 -18.43
CA LYS A 63 6.00 -13.58 -17.76
C LYS A 63 5.81 -13.55 -16.25
N VAL A 64 5.61 -12.36 -15.65
CA VAL A 64 5.27 -12.22 -14.22
C VAL A 64 3.96 -12.91 -13.93
N GLU A 65 2.92 -12.65 -14.72
CA GLU A 65 1.59 -13.24 -14.56
C GLU A 65 1.63 -14.77 -14.72
N GLN A 66 2.35 -15.28 -15.70
CA GLN A 66 2.55 -16.72 -15.91
C GLN A 66 3.28 -17.37 -14.72
N ALA A 67 4.35 -16.72 -14.21
CA ALA A 67 5.09 -17.24 -13.07
C ALA A 67 4.23 -17.27 -11.79
N VAL A 68 3.42 -16.21 -11.56
CA VAL A 68 2.47 -16.18 -10.44
C VAL A 68 1.43 -17.29 -10.55
N GLN A 69 0.87 -17.52 -11.74
CA GLN A 69 -0.08 -18.62 -11.97
C GLN A 69 0.55 -19.98 -11.67
N ALA A 70 1.79 -20.19 -12.13
CA ALA A 70 2.51 -21.46 -11.90
C ALA A 70 2.79 -21.68 -10.40
N VAL A 71 3.15 -20.61 -9.66
CA VAL A 71 3.32 -20.67 -8.19
C VAL A 71 2.01 -20.98 -7.50
N CYS A 72 0.92 -20.28 -7.85
CA CYS A 72 -0.41 -20.56 -7.30
C CYS A 72 -0.82 -22.03 -7.51
N GLY A 73 -0.63 -22.55 -8.72
CA GLY A 73 -0.96 -23.97 -9.03
C GLY A 73 -0.17 -24.96 -8.16
N ARG A 74 1.13 -24.71 -7.94
CA ARG A 74 1.97 -25.57 -7.07
C ARG A 74 1.54 -25.54 -5.61
N GLU A 75 1.05 -24.38 -5.15
CA GLU A 75 0.51 -24.20 -3.79
C GLU A 75 -0.93 -24.72 -3.62
N GLY A 76 -1.50 -25.37 -4.64
CA GLY A 76 -2.87 -25.87 -4.62
C GLY A 76 -3.92 -24.75 -4.61
N LEU A 77 -3.58 -23.58 -5.17
CA LEU A 77 -4.48 -22.46 -5.35
C LEU A 77 -4.98 -22.41 -6.79
N ARG A 78 -6.29 -22.38 -6.97
CA ARG A 78 -6.91 -22.21 -8.29
C ARG A 78 -7.14 -20.74 -8.58
N VAL A 79 -6.59 -20.25 -9.67
CA VAL A 79 -6.82 -18.87 -10.15
C VAL A 79 -8.18 -18.80 -10.81
N MET A 80 -9.07 -17.96 -10.28
CA MET A 80 -10.43 -17.73 -10.78
C MET A 80 -10.52 -16.49 -11.66
N ARG A 81 -9.67 -15.48 -11.40
CA ARG A 81 -9.64 -14.22 -12.15
C ARG A 81 -8.22 -13.66 -12.18
N VAL A 82 -7.79 -13.25 -13.37
CA VAL A 82 -6.60 -12.44 -13.59
C VAL A 82 -7.07 -11.06 -14.09
N PRO A 83 -6.59 -9.94 -13.53
CA PRO A 83 -6.97 -8.61 -13.99
C PRO A 83 -6.34 -8.29 -15.36
N GLY A 84 -7.15 -7.68 -16.25
CA GLY A 84 -6.69 -7.20 -17.57
C GLY A 84 -6.28 -5.72 -17.61
N GLU A 85 -6.36 -4.99 -16.49
CA GLU A 85 -6.14 -3.54 -16.42
C GLU A 85 -4.64 -3.20 -16.51
N HIS A 86 -4.31 -2.05 -17.13
CA HIS A 86 -2.92 -1.62 -17.34
C HIS A 86 -2.12 -1.42 -16.03
N ALA A 87 -2.77 -0.94 -14.98
CA ALA A 87 -2.14 -0.71 -13.68
C ALA A 87 -1.95 -2.00 -12.86
N GLY A 88 -2.47 -3.15 -13.33
CA GLY A 88 -2.58 -4.38 -12.56
C GLY A 88 -3.94 -4.52 -11.89
N GLY A 89 -4.03 -5.30 -10.82
CA GLY A 89 -5.26 -5.45 -10.07
C GLY A 89 -5.39 -6.78 -9.34
N LYS A 90 -6.61 -7.07 -8.87
CA LYS A 90 -6.88 -8.17 -7.96
C LYS A 90 -7.10 -9.50 -8.68
N TRP A 91 -6.29 -10.46 -8.32
CA TRP A 91 -6.44 -11.88 -8.60
C TRP A 91 -7.34 -12.51 -7.54
N ARG A 92 -8.26 -13.33 -7.96
CA ARG A 92 -9.06 -14.14 -7.04
C ARG A 92 -8.57 -15.58 -7.10
N LEU A 93 -8.17 -16.09 -5.93
CA LEU A 93 -7.63 -17.43 -5.76
C LEU A 93 -8.58 -18.22 -4.86
N THR A 94 -8.81 -19.49 -5.18
CA THR A 94 -9.60 -20.39 -4.34
C THR A 94 -8.78 -21.59 -3.92
N TYR A 95 -9.08 -22.14 -2.74
CA TYR A 95 -8.44 -23.32 -2.19
C TYR A 95 -9.43 -24.13 -1.34
N VAL A 96 -9.08 -25.38 -1.07
CA VAL A 96 -9.82 -26.19 -0.11
C VAL A 96 -9.15 -26.05 1.25
N SER A 97 -9.95 -25.65 2.28
CA SER A 97 -9.46 -25.53 3.66
C SER A 97 -9.22 -26.89 4.31
N ALA A 98 -8.56 -26.92 5.45
CA ALA A 98 -8.36 -28.15 6.22
C ALA A 98 -9.66 -28.83 6.67
N SER A 99 -10.77 -28.06 6.74
CA SER A 99 -12.11 -28.58 7.03
C SER A 99 -12.90 -29.01 5.78
N GLY A 100 -12.26 -29.04 4.59
CA GLY A 100 -12.91 -29.38 3.33
C GLY A 100 -13.76 -28.27 2.71
N GLN A 101 -13.87 -27.11 3.36
CA GLN A 101 -14.67 -25.99 2.87
C GLN A 101 -13.86 -25.13 1.87
N PRO A 102 -14.52 -24.52 0.86
CA PRO A 102 -13.84 -23.59 -0.04
C PRO A 102 -13.40 -22.34 0.71
N GLY A 103 -12.17 -21.91 0.45
CA GLY A 103 -11.60 -20.67 0.93
C GLY A 103 -11.15 -19.77 -0.21
N ASN A 104 -11.09 -18.47 0.04
CA ASN A 104 -10.66 -17.47 -0.94
C ASN A 104 -9.44 -16.69 -0.43
N LEU A 105 -8.51 -16.39 -1.34
CA LEU A 105 -7.42 -15.41 -1.16
C LEU A 105 -7.51 -14.38 -2.27
N GLU A 106 -7.17 -13.13 -1.93
CA GLU A 106 -6.94 -12.07 -2.90
C GLU A 106 -5.45 -11.77 -3.00
N LEU A 107 -4.95 -11.63 -4.21
CA LEU A 107 -3.60 -11.20 -4.53
C LEU A 107 -3.73 -10.00 -5.47
N ASP A 108 -3.19 -8.85 -5.08
CA ASP A 108 -3.13 -7.65 -5.92
C ASP A 108 -1.69 -7.43 -6.37
N ILE A 109 -1.49 -7.23 -7.68
CA ILE A 109 -0.18 -6.87 -8.24
C ILE A 109 -0.33 -5.52 -8.92
N ASN A 110 0.36 -4.51 -8.39
CA ASN A 110 0.36 -3.16 -8.91
C ASN A 110 1.62 -2.93 -9.76
N PHE A 111 1.41 -2.53 -11.02
CA PHE A 111 2.48 -2.20 -11.98
C PHE A 111 2.72 -0.69 -12.11
N LEU A 112 1.87 0.16 -11.52
CA LEU A 112 2.04 1.60 -11.57
C LEU A 112 3.02 2.10 -10.49
N LEU A 113 2.94 1.56 -9.27
CA LEU A 113 3.84 1.88 -8.15
C LEU A 113 5.11 1.02 -8.20
N ARG A 114 5.80 1.01 -9.36
CA ARG A 114 6.92 0.10 -9.64
C ARG A 114 8.30 0.68 -9.33
N ALA A 115 8.37 1.94 -8.96
CA ALA A 115 9.61 2.61 -8.54
C ALA A 115 9.55 2.91 -7.03
N PRO A 116 10.06 2.02 -6.17
CA PRO A 116 10.16 2.30 -4.75
C PRO A 116 11.02 3.54 -4.48
N LEU A 117 10.62 4.36 -3.51
CA LEU A 117 11.40 5.53 -3.08
C LEU A 117 12.70 5.11 -2.39
N TRP A 118 12.67 3.99 -1.68
CA TRP A 118 13.83 3.41 -1.01
C TRP A 118 13.97 1.92 -1.35
N PRO A 119 15.19 1.36 -1.23
CA PRO A 119 15.40 -0.06 -1.47
C PRO A 119 14.49 -0.95 -0.64
N THR A 120 13.92 -1.97 -1.28
CA THR A 120 13.16 -3.01 -0.57
C THR A 120 14.07 -3.81 0.36
N ARG A 121 13.50 -4.31 1.47
CA ARG A 121 14.25 -5.08 2.47
C ARG A 121 13.71 -6.49 2.59
N PRO A 122 14.57 -7.53 2.49
CA PRO A 122 14.19 -8.88 2.87
C PRO A 122 13.77 -8.91 4.34
N SER A 123 12.59 -9.40 4.63
CA SER A 123 12.04 -9.41 5.99
C SER A 123 11.35 -10.74 6.29
N ASP A 124 11.44 -11.19 7.53
CA ASP A 124 10.72 -12.35 8.02
C ASP A 124 9.36 -11.93 8.58
N SER A 125 8.32 -12.69 8.29
CA SER A 125 7.02 -12.45 8.94
C SER A 125 7.06 -12.77 10.42
N ARG A 126 6.16 -12.17 11.20
CA ARG A 126 5.81 -12.70 12.52
C ARG A 126 5.23 -14.11 12.36
N PRO A 127 5.44 -14.99 13.35
CA PRO A 127 4.87 -16.33 13.29
C PRO A 127 3.35 -16.28 13.40
N VAL A 128 2.68 -17.05 12.55
CA VAL A 128 1.26 -17.35 12.69
C VAL A 128 1.15 -18.86 12.96
N GLY A 129 0.82 -19.21 14.18
CA GLY A 129 1.01 -20.57 14.65
C GLY A 129 2.50 -20.96 14.62
N PHE A 130 2.81 -22.04 13.94
CA PHE A 130 4.18 -22.55 13.76
C PHE A 130 4.83 -22.11 12.44
N TYR A 131 4.13 -21.34 11.60
CA TYR A 131 4.62 -20.94 10.27
C TYR A 131 5.12 -19.50 10.24
N ARG A 132 6.22 -19.29 9.53
CA ARG A 132 6.82 -17.99 9.24
C ARG A 132 7.30 -17.95 7.79
N ALA A 133 6.92 -16.94 7.03
CA ALA A 133 7.51 -16.65 5.74
C ALA A 133 8.85 -15.93 5.97
N LYS A 134 9.88 -16.29 5.19
CA LYS A 134 11.25 -15.79 5.38
C LYS A 134 11.71 -14.94 4.22
N GLU A 135 12.53 -13.91 4.51
CA GLU A 135 13.22 -13.07 3.52
C GLU A 135 12.30 -12.53 2.40
N VAL A 136 11.02 -12.26 2.71
CA VAL A 136 10.09 -11.66 1.74
C VAL A 136 10.54 -10.24 1.46
N PRO A 137 10.70 -9.82 0.17
CA PRO A 137 10.98 -8.42 -0.16
C PRO A 137 9.80 -7.54 0.27
N VAL A 138 10.03 -6.60 1.18
CA VAL A 138 9.03 -5.67 1.72
C VAL A 138 9.46 -4.25 1.38
N LEU A 139 8.51 -3.36 1.03
CA LEU A 139 8.79 -1.94 0.86
C LEU A 139 9.30 -1.31 2.16
N ASP A 140 10.04 -0.20 2.03
CA ASP A 140 10.50 0.56 3.19
C ASP A 140 9.33 1.00 4.09
N LEU A 141 9.57 1.10 5.39
CA LEU A 141 8.55 1.44 6.40
C LEU A 141 7.85 2.77 6.10
N HIS A 142 8.60 3.79 5.67
CA HIS A 142 8.04 5.12 5.37
C HIS A 142 7.19 5.09 4.10
N GLU A 143 7.55 4.25 3.16
CA GLU A 143 6.78 4.02 1.94
C GLU A 143 5.48 3.25 2.21
N LEU A 144 5.53 2.23 3.07
CA LEU A 144 4.34 1.56 3.60
C LEU A 144 3.42 2.56 4.31
N ALA A 145 4.00 3.48 5.11
CA ALA A 145 3.27 4.51 5.83
C ALA A 145 2.64 5.52 4.85
N GLY A 146 3.38 6.03 3.88
CA GLY A 146 2.85 6.93 2.84
C GLY A 146 1.68 6.32 2.07
N GLY A 147 1.82 5.05 1.64
CA GLY A 147 0.73 4.31 0.99
C GLY A 147 -0.48 4.09 1.89
N LYS A 148 -0.29 3.87 3.20
CA LYS A 148 -1.39 3.71 4.17
C LYS A 148 -2.11 5.03 4.44
N LEU A 149 -1.38 6.13 4.58
CA LEU A 149 -1.93 7.47 4.71
C LEU A 149 -2.71 7.89 3.45
N ALA A 150 -2.17 7.60 2.26
CA ALA A 150 -2.89 7.83 1.01
C ALA A 150 -4.21 7.04 0.93
N ALA A 151 -4.23 5.81 1.42
CA ALA A 151 -5.45 5.01 1.50
C ALA A 151 -6.46 5.59 2.51
N LEU A 152 -6.00 6.04 3.69
CA LEU A 152 -6.85 6.65 4.72
C LEU A 152 -7.64 7.84 4.17
N PHE A 153 -6.97 8.73 3.41
CA PHE A 153 -7.62 9.91 2.83
C PHE A 153 -8.41 9.64 1.54
N SER A 154 -8.23 8.47 0.93
CA SER A 154 -8.92 8.10 -0.33
C SER A 154 -10.21 7.32 -0.10
N ARG A 155 -10.33 6.64 1.03
CA ARG A 155 -11.47 5.78 1.35
C ARG A 155 -11.69 5.70 2.86
N THR A 156 -12.94 5.61 3.26
CA THR A 156 -13.32 5.47 4.68
C THR A 156 -13.29 3.99 5.05
N ALA A 157 -12.11 3.48 5.44
CA ALA A 157 -11.94 2.09 5.85
C ALA A 157 -11.33 2.03 7.26
N SER A 158 -12.04 1.41 8.20
CA SER A 158 -11.62 1.31 9.61
C SER A 158 -10.29 0.59 9.78
N ARG A 159 -9.99 -0.36 8.88
CA ARG A 159 -8.67 -1.03 8.85
C ARG A 159 -7.53 -0.07 8.50
N ASP A 160 -7.78 0.93 7.64
CA ASP A 160 -6.78 1.94 7.30
C ASP A 160 -6.59 2.92 8.45
N LEU A 161 -7.66 3.31 9.13
CA LEU A 161 -7.61 4.12 10.34
C LEU A 161 -6.81 3.43 11.46
N PHE A 162 -7.14 2.18 11.78
CA PHE A 162 -6.45 1.39 12.80
C PHE A 162 -4.95 1.22 12.50
N ASP A 163 -4.63 0.83 11.27
CA ASP A 163 -3.23 0.65 10.84
C ASP A 163 -2.46 1.97 10.89
N THR A 164 -3.10 3.10 10.53
CA THR A 164 -2.48 4.43 10.57
C THR A 164 -2.19 4.85 12.00
N CYS A 165 -3.12 4.68 12.95
CA CYS A 165 -2.87 4.96 14.36
C CYS A 165 -1.67 4.14 14.88
N LYS A 166 -1.65 2.83 14.61
CA LYS A 166 -0.53 1.96 15.01
C LYS A 166 0.81 2.38 14.38
N LEU A 167 0.80 2.79 13.11
CA LEU A 167 1.99 3.29 12.40
C LEU A 167 2.52 4.58 13.03
N LEU A 168 1.66 5.59 13.15
CA LEU A 168 2.06 6.91 13.60
C LEU A 168 2.45 6.96 15.08
N ARG A 169 2.07 5.98 15.89
CA ARG A 169 2.55 5.82 17.28
C ARG A 169 4.01 5.37 17.36
N ARG A 170 4.59 4.88 16.26
CA ARG A 170 5.97 4.37 16.27
C ARG A 170 6.97 5.51 16.42
N ASP A 171 8.03 5.26 17.20
CA ASP A 171 9.12 6.22 17.46
C ASP A 171 10.25 6.08 16.43
N ASP A 172 10.29 4.99 15.65
CA ASP A 172 11.31 4.71 14.63
C ASP A 172 10.97 5.27 13.25
N LEU A 173 9.90 6.06 13.11
CA LEU A 173 9.57 6.78 11.88
C LEU A 173 10.40 8.06 11.77
N ASP A 174 11.28 8.12 10.76
CA ASP A 174 11.91 9.36 10.35
C ASP A 174 10.87 10.30 9.76
N ARG A 175 10.69 11.47 10.39
CA ARG A 175 9.66 12.44 10.02
C ARG A 175 9.85 13.00 8.61
N ILE A 176 11.09 13.19 8.17
CA ILE A 176 11.39 13.74 6.84
C ILE A 176 10.99 12.72 5.77
N LYS A 177 11.39 11.47 5.94
CA LYS A 177 11.00 10.38 5.03
C LYS A 177 9.50 10.14 5.02
N LEU A 178 8.86 10.17 6.19
CA LEU A 178 7.40 9.99 6.30
C LEU A 178 6.65 11.08 5.52
N ARG A 179 7.04 12.35 5.69
CA ARG A 179 6.43 13.47 4.96
C ARG A 179 6.66 13.35 3.46
N LEU A 180 7.90 13.02 3.04
CA LEU A 180 8.22 12.80 1.63
C LEU A 180 7.32 11.72 1.02
N ALA A 181 7.21 10.56 1.65
CA ALA A 181 6.35 9.48 1.18
C ALA A 181 4.86 9.91 1.16
N PHE A 182 4.40 10.63 2.20
CA PHE A 182 3.04 11.15 2.29
C PHE A 182 2.69 12.06 1.11
N VAL A 183 3.59 12.98 0.76
CA VAL A 183 3.38 13.92 -0.36
C VAL A 183 3.47 13.22 -1.73
N VAL A 184 4.44 12.33 -1.93
CA VAL A 184 4.61 11.59 -3.19
C VAL A 184 3.41 10.67 -3.46
N TYR A 185 2.99 9.87 -2.49
CA TYR A 185 1.83 8.98 -2.64
C TYR A 185 0.51 9.75 -2.72
N GLY A 186 0.42 10.87 -1.98
CA GLY A 186 -0.70 11.79 -2.04
C GLY A 186 -0.79 12.50 -3.39
N GLY A 187 0.33 13.01 -3.90
CA GLY A 187 0.42 13.63 -5.23
C GLY A 187 -0.02 12.70 -6.35
N ALA A 188 0.29 11.40 -6.25
CA ALA A 188 -0.17 10.40 -7.20
C ALA A 188 -1.66 10.04 -7.07
N ASN A 189 -2.35 10.52 -6.03
CA ASN A 189 -3.75 10.20 -5.77
C ASN A 189 -4.70 10.99 -6.71
N ARG A 190 -5.95 10.52 -6.82
CA ARG A 190 -7.01 11.24 -7.55
C ARG A 190 -7.57 12.42 -6.76
N ARG A 191 -7.57 12.32 -5.44
CA ARG A 191 -7.97 13.42 -4.56
C ARG A 191 -6.95 14.54 -4.64
N ASP A 192 -7.41 15.79 -4.61
CA ASP A 192 -6.52 16.93 -4.43
C ASP A 192 -5.89 16.90 -3.04
N TRP A 193 -4.58 16.69 -3.02
CA TRP A 193 -3.83 16.51 -1.78
C TRP A 193 -3.62 17.82 -1.00
N GLN A 194 -3.85 18.98 -1.63
CA GLN A 194 -3.84 20.29 -0.96
C GLN A 194 -5.00 20.45 0.03
N THR A 195 -6.10 19.73 -0.23
CA THR A 195 -7.33 19.84 0.56
C THR A 195 -7.43 18.84 1.70
N VAL A 196 -6.42 17.95 1.87
CA VAL A 196 -6.47 16.95 2.93
C VAL A 196 -6.26 17.60 4.30
N SER A 197 -7.10 17.22 5.24
CA SER A 197 -7.13 17.74 6.61
C SER A 197 -7.32 16.60 7.61
N PRO A 198 -6.85 16.73 8.85
CA PRO A 198 -7.20 15.80 9.92
C PRO A 198 -8.70 15.61 10.08
N ASP A 199 -9.51 16.64 9.78
CA ASP A 199 -10.98 16.57 9.86
C ASP A 199 -11.63 15.63 8.82
N ASP A 200 -10.89 15.22 7.81
CA ASP A 200 -11.36 14.23 6.84
C ASP A 200 -11.38 12.80 7.40
N VAL A 201 -10.64 12.57 8.49
CA VAL A 201 -10.60 11.26 9.13
C VAL A 201 -11.94 10.97 9.79
N ARG A 202 -12.57 9.90 9.35
CA ARG A 202 -13.88 9.45 9.82
C ARG A 202 -13.89 7.93 9.96
N VAL A 203 -14.86 7.43 10.70
CA VAL A 203 -15.12 6.01 10.83
C VAL A 203 -16.61 5.73 10.59
N ASP A 204 -16.89 4.63 9.91
CA ASP A 204 -18.23 4.06 9.83
C ASP A 204 -18.35 2.96 10.91
N PRO A 205 -19.22 3.11 11.91
CA PRO A 205 -19.39 2.11 12.97
C PRO A 205 -19.80 0.73 12.47
N VAL A 206 -20.56 0.66 11.36
CA VAL A 206 -20.98 -0.62 10.76
C VAL A 206 -19.78 -1.31 10.10
N GLU A 207 -18.97 -0.55 9.36
CA GLU A 207 -17.75 -1.05 8.73
C GLU A 207 -16.70 -1.44 9.80
N LEU A 208 -16.58 -0.65 10.85
CA LEU A 208 -15.73 -0.94 12.01
C LEU A 208 -16.10 -2.29 12.64
N GLN A 209 -17.39 -2.51 12.90
CA GLN A 209 -17.90 -3.74 13.51
C GLN A 209 -17.76 -4.96 12.59
N SER A 210 -18.03 -4.80 11.29
CA SER A 210 -18.08 -5.92 10.34
C SER A 210 -16.72 -6.25 9.72
N GLN A 211 -15.82 -5.27 9.55
CA GLN A 211 -14.59 -5.43 8.80
C GLN A 211 -13.31 -5.40 9.67
N LEU A 212 -13.28 -4.58 10.73
CA LEU A 212 -12.09 -4.49 11.58
C LEU A 212 -12.17 -5.44 12.77
N LEU A 213 -13.22 -5.37 13.59
CA LEU A 213 -13.31 -6.14 14.83
C LEU A 213 -13.07 -7.65 14.65
N PRO A 214 -13.63 -8.34 13.63
CA PRO A 214 -13.38 -9.77 13.42
C PRO A 214 -11.93 -10.12 13.11
N THR A 215 -11.11 -9.14 12.77
CA THR A 215 -9.70 -9.34 12.42
C THR A 215 -8.74 -9.04 13.55
N LEU A 216 -9.20 -8.35 14.61
CA LEU A 216 -8.36 -7.98 15.75
C LEU A 216 -7.84 -9.21 16.49
N ARG A 217 -6.65 -9.07 17.06
CA ARG A 217 -6.13 -10.06 17.99
C ARG A 217 -6.97 -10.02 19.28
N THR A 218 -7.54 -11.14 19.66
CA THR A 218 -8.33 -11.25 20.88
C THR A 218 -7.40 -11.23 22.10
N THR A 219 -6.97 -10.05 22.51
CA THR A 219 -6.37 -9.82 23.83
C THR A 219 -7.40 -9.09 24.68
N THR A 220 -7.45 -9.38 25.96
CA THR A 220 -8.43 -8.82 26.92
C THR A 220 -8.44 -7.29 26.98
N GLU A 221 -7.38 -6.63 26.50
CA GLU A 221 -7.23 -5.17 26.53
C GLU A 221 -7.71 -4.47 25.26
N GLU A 222 -7.89 -5.17 24.14
CA GLU A 222 -8.23 -4.56 22.84
C GLU A 222 -9.66 -4.87 22.35
N SER A 223 -10.46 -5.62 23.10
CA SER A 223 -11.86 -5.86 22.74
C SER A 223 -12.75 -4.75 23.31
N PRO A 224 -13.20 -3.79 22.47
CA PRO A 224 -13.98 -2.67 22.94
C PRO A 224 -15.36 -3.13 23.44
N THR A 225 -15.75 -2.71 24.63
CA THR A 225 -17.11 -2.91 25.17
C THR A 225 -18.14 -2.00 24.47
N ASN A 226 -17.69 -0.85 23.98
CA ASN A 226 -18.51 0.08 23.18
C ASN A 226 -17.76 0.40 21.87
N VAL A 227 -18.21 -0.20 20.77
CA VAL A 227 -17.60 -0.10 19.45
C VAL A 227 -17.62 1.33 18.90
N ALA A 228 -18.73 2.05 19.11
CA ALA A 228 -18.88 3.42 18.59
C ALA A 228 -17.89 4.37 19.31
N ALA A 229 -17.87 4.34 20.64
CA ALA A 229 -16.95 5.16 21.43
C ALA A 229 -15.49 4.86 21.12
N TRP A 230 -15.15 3.59 20.91
CA TRP A 230 -13.79 3.21 20.49
C TRP A 230 -13.44 3.72 19.10
N GLY A 231 -14.38 3.69 18.16
CA GLY A 231 -14.22 4.28 16.84
C GLY A 231 -13.95 5.79 16.88
N GLU A 232 -14.70 6.53 17.69
CA GLU A 232 -14.49 7.97 17.93
C GLU A 232 -13.12 8.26 18.56
N GLN A 233 -12.70 7.42 19.51
CA GLN A 233 -11.37 7.53 20.11
C GLN A 233 -10.27 7.30 19.08
N LEU A 234 -10.38 6.31 18.20
CA LEU A 234 -9.42 6.07 17.11
C LEU A 234 -9.36 7.26 16.16
N VAL A 235 -10.49 7.88 15.83
CA VAL A 235 -10.54 9.07 14.98
C VAL A 235 -9.82 10.23 15.65
N SER A 236 -10.16 10.53 16.92
CA SER A 236 -9.52 11.61 17.68
C SER A 236 -8.01 11.43 17.74
N GLU A 237 -7.57 10.26 18.13
CA GLU A 237 -6.14 9.94 18.20
C GLU A 237 -5.44 10.00 16.84
N CYS A 238 -6.07 9.51 15.77
CA CYS A 238 -5.50 9.60 14.44
C CYS A 238 -5.30 11.05 14.01
N ARG A 239 -6.27 11.93 14.30
CA ARG A 239 -6.18 13.37 14.01
C ARG A 239 -4.99 14.01 14.70
N ASP A 240 -4.78 13.73 15.98
CA ASP A 240 -3.63 14.22 16.74
C ASP A 240 -2.31 13.71 16.14
N LEU A 241 -2.22 12.42 15.82
CA LEU A 241 -1.03 11.80 15.25
C LEU A 241 -0.70 12.32 13.84
N LEU A 242 -1.68 12.81 13.08
CA LEU A 242 -1.48 13.39 11.75
C LEU A 242 -0.70 14.71 11.77
N GLU A 243 -0.48 15.35 12.93
CA GLU A 243 0.44 16.49 13.08
C GLU A 243 1.88 16.16 12.63
N LYS A 244 2.24 14.89 12.53
CA LYS A 244 3.53 14.45 11.98
C LYS A 244 3.67 14.76 10.48
N VAL A 245 2.56 14.85 9.75
CA VAL A 245 2.53 15.01 8.28
C VAL A 245 1.66 16.17 7.81
N LEU A 246 0.78 16.70 8.63
CA LEU A 246 -0.09 17.84 8.36
C LEU A 246 0.16 18.96 9.40
N PRO A 247 -0.08 20.22 9.04
CA PRO A 247 -0.37 20.71 7.69
C PRO A 247 0.81 20.49 6.72
N LEU A 248 0.54 20.51 5.42
CA LEU A 248 1.59 20.55 4.40
C LEU A 248 2.41 21.83 4.54
N THR A 249 3.72 21.74 4.28
CA THR A 249 4.58 22.94 4.20
C THR A 249 4.28 23.73 2.91
N ALA A 250 4.77 24.96 2.82
CA ALA A 250 4.59 25.77 1.62
C ALA A 250 5.17 25.11 0.37
N GLU A 251 6.33 24.46 0.51
CA GLU A 251 7.01 23.74 -0.56
C GLU A 251 6.21 22.49 -0.98
N GLU A 252 5.67 21.74 -0.03
CA GLU A 252 4.82 20.57 -0.30
C GLU A 252 3.51 20.97 -0.99
N GLN A 253 2.89 22.08 -0.58
CA GLN A 253 1.71 22.65 -1.24
C GLN A 253 2.02 23.07 -2.66
N GLU A 254 3.13 23.80 -2.87
CA GLU A 254 3.57 24.22 -4.20
C GLU A 254 3.88 23.03 -5.11
N PHE A 255 4.52 21.96 -4.60
CA PHE A 255 4.73 20.72 -5.35
C PHE A 255 3.40 20.14 -5.84
N ILE A 256 2.42 20.00 -4.96
CA ILE A 256 1.09 19.46 -5.33
C ILE A 256 0.37 20.38 -6.31
N ALA A 257 0.44 21.71 -6.11
CA ALA A 257 -0.15 22.70 -7.02
C ALA A 257 0.45 22.57 -8.43
N ARG A 258 1.78 22.56 -8.57
CA ARG A 258 2.43 22.41 -9.86
C ARG A 258 2.07 21.10 -10.56
N LEU A 259 2.01 20.01 -9.80
CA LEU A 259 1.63 18.70 -10.32
C LEU A 259 0.17 18.71 -10.80
N ASN A 260 -0.77 19.26 -10.01
CA ASN A 260 -2.19 19.27 -10.34
C ASN A 260 -2.55 20.25 -11.45
N ASP A 261 -1.87 21.44 -11.48
CA ASP A 261 -2.22 22.50 -12.40
C ASP A 261 -1.48 22.43 -13.74
N ARG A 262 -0.23 21.95 -13.72
CA ARG A 262 0.66 22.00 -14.90
C ARG A 262 1.23 20.64 -15.30
N GLY A 263 1.02 19.60 -14.48
CA GLY A 263 1.70 18.33 -14.66
C GLY A 263 3.22 18.46 -14.51
N ASP A 264 3.67 19.39 -13.64
CA ASP A 264 5.09 19.63 -13.35
C ASP A 264 5.48 18.89 -12.06
N ILE A 265 6.49 18.03 -12.15
CA ILE A 265 7.02 17.26 -11.01
C ILE A 265 8.25 17.98 -10.45
N ALA A 266 8.02 19.06 -9.72
CA ALA A 266 9.06 19.92 -9.13
C ALA A 266 9.70 19.27 -7.89
N SER A 267 10.42 18.17 -8.09
CA SER A 267 10.97 17.33 -7.01
C SER A 267 11.96 18.04 -6.09
N GLU A 268 12.60 19.12 -6.57
CA GLU A 268 13.49 19.99 -5.80
C GLU A 268 12.79 20.69 -4.62
N LEU A 269 11.47 20.83 -4.66
CA LEU A 269 10.67 21.36 -3.56
C LEU A 269 10.56 20.39 -2.38
N LEU A 270 10.72 19.08 -2.64
CA LEU A 270 10.54 18.05 -1.62
C LEU A 270 11.84 17.59 -0.98
N THR A 271 12.97 17.72 -1.68
CA THR A 271 14.26 17.24 -1.18
C THR A 271 15.43 17.91 -1.88
N SER A 272 16.54 18.06 -1.18
CA SER A 272 17.81 18.53 -1.74
C SER A 272 18.71 17.38 -2.25
N ASP A 273 18.34 16.10 -2.01
CA ASP A 273 19.09 14.94 -2.50
C ASP A 273 18.85 14.73 -4.00
N PRO A 274 19.87 14.88 -4.87
CA PRO A 274 19.70 14.73 -6.31
C PRO A 274 19.21 13.34 -6.74
N THR A 275 19.60 12.29 -6.03
CA THR A 275 19.17 10.91 -6.30
C THR A 275 17.68 10.75 -6.03
N MET A 276 17.22 11.25 -4.89
CA MET A 276 15.80 11.22 -4.54
C MET A 276 14.97 12.11 -5.47
N GLN A 277 15.50 13.28 -5.87
CA GLN A 277 14.85 14.13 -6.87
C GLN A 277 14.64 13.39 -8.20
N ALA A 278 15.63 12.66 -8.69
CA ALA A 278 15.52 11.85 -9.90
C ALA A 278 14.46 10.75 -9.72
N THR A 279 14.50 10.03 -8.59
CA THR A 279 13.50 8.98 -8.25
C THR A 279 12.07 9.52 -8.27
N ILE A 280 11.85 10.72 -7.71
CA ILE A 280 10.52 11.36 -7.68
C ILE A 280 10.09 11.79 -9.08
N ARG A 281 10.98 12.43 -9.87
CA ARG A 281 10.68 12.86 -11.25
C ARG A 281 10.32 11.70 -12.16
N GLU A 282 10.98 10.56 -11.99
CA GLU A 282 10.77 9.36 -12.79
C GLU A 282 9.72 8.42 -12.19
N HIS A 283 9.12 8.79 -11.05
CA HIS A 283 8.14 7.93 -10.38
C HIS A 283 6.91 7.71 -11.25
N PRO A 284 6.61 6.45 -11.68
CA PRO A 284 5.65 6.19 -12.75
C PRO A 284 4.22 6.68 -12.46
N ALA A 285 3.80 6.66 -11.19
CA ALA A 285 2.48 7.14 -10.82
C ALA A 285 2.37 8.67 -10.91
N LEU A 286 3.43 9.42 -10.56
CA LEU A 286 3.49 10.87 -10.75
C LEU A 286 3.57 11.23 -12.23
N CYS A 287 4.42 10.53 -13.01
CA CYS A 287 4.52 10.72 -14.45
C CYS A 287 3.17 10.47 -15.16
N TRP A 288 2.45 9.43 -14.75
CA TRP A 288 1.12 9.15 -15.28
C TRP A 288 0.11 10.25 -14.96
N LYS A 289 0.11 10.75 -13.71
CA LYS A 289 -0.74 11.89 -13.31
C LYS A 289 -0.38 13.15 -14.09
N ALA A 290 0.90 13.48 -14.16
CA ALA A 290 1.41 14.65 -14.91
C ALA A 290 1.02 14.62 -16.39
N LEU A 291 1.09 13.44 -17.02
CA LEU A 291 0.65 13.25 -18.40
C LEU A 291 -0.85 13.54 -18.57
N ASN A 292 -1.69 12.98 -17.68
CA ASN A 292 -3.14 13.21 -17.75
C ASN A 292 -3.50 14.69 -17.53
N VAL A 293 -2.81 15.39 -16.62
CA VAL A 293 -3.02 16.82 -16.38
C VAL A 293 -2.69 17.63 -17.63
N ARG A 294 -1.56 17.35 -18.27
CA ARG A 294 -1.15 18.05 -19.51
C ARG A 294 -2.14 17.81 -20.67
N GLN A 295 -2.53 16.55 -20.89
CA GLN A 295 -3.52 16.21 -21.91
C GLN A 295 -4.88 16.87 -21.67
N TYR A 296 -5.32 16.95 -20.41
CA TYR A 296 -6.56 17.63 -20.06
C TYR A 296 -6.51 19.13 -20.37
N ARG A 297 -5.38 19.78 -20.10
CA ARG A 297 -5.18 21.22 -20.41
C ARG A 297 -5.14 21.50 -21.90
N GLU A 298 -4.35 20.71 -22.64
CA GLU A 298 -4.28 20.82 -24.11
C GLU A 298 -5.68 20.73 -24.72
N ALA A 299 -6.50 19.78 -24.27
CA ALA A 299 -7.87 19.63 -24.74
C ALA A 299 -8.80 20.82 -24.37
N GLN A 300 -8.49 21.57 -23.28
CA GLN A 300 -9.24 22.77 -22.91
C GLN A 300 -8.79 24.02 -23.71
N GLU A 301 -7.53 24.08 -24.12
CA GLU A 301 -7.01 25.21 -24.93
C GLU A 301 -7.45 25.10 -26.40
N GLU A 302 -7.81 23.88 -26.86
CA GLU A 302 -8.31 23.60 -28.20
C GLU A 302 -9.85 23.74 -28.35
N ALA A 303 -10.58 23.83 -27.24
CA ALA A 303 -12.05 23.88 -27.18
C ALA A 303 -12.59 25.32 -27.07
#